data_6541cb4b95d1d9f3088fd91cf1b7fcc7
#
_entry.id   6541cb4b95d1d9f3088fd91cf1b7fcc7
#
_cell.length_a   1.000
_cell.length_b   1.000
_cell.length_c   1.000
_cell.angle_alpha   90.00
_cell.angle_beta   90.00
_cell.angle_gamma   90.00
#
_symmetry.space_group_name_H-M   'P 1'
#
loop_
_entity.id
_entity.type
_entity.pdbx_description
1 polymer ?
#
loop_
_entity_poly.entity_id
_entity_poly.type
_entity_poly.pdbx_seq_one_letter_code
_entity_poly.pdbx_strand_id
1 'polypeptide(L)'
;MKKKILAMFAAAMLLLGMSACDELFGDSDNPVTPSQQELEESLIGLWYEEFEYKDVTEDGKPFNRALIAVEAKADHTGYVALAVFDDTFNEPLQIYGGPKDAPFTWQVTAEGQVILTDPSTSTTYSSARTRSDSNLGNFVDIGQINMKSSSANITFSNASHEGTLTKANSNNSDMIQDWMAKSTLPRACVTDSIPVLLFPNHMNYVFNYPSVDPFGNPCTLSGTITVNKSLIEEDKPFNGILLYNHFTIYATTQAPSRGAIEFPTGASLTDFIVVAPDYYGFGITEKEPQAYCISRANGRASLDAYLAAKRLIEDLNVKKRDDFVIAGYSEGGQTTMGVLREIAERHPEIKVKRAFAGDGPYDINSMYDAITKGDTEMPSTVCNLLYAYNHFFRLGYDIHDYLKDPVAKNFDEWFLSKQNKRKALDEELIKTKKTSDLCTEAVLDTSSPLSIRFKAAFSQDALTSGWTPRSDFDVMLFHDTRDDVVPVENFYAMSKFLKANNIKTEEFVGEYSAEATKEVGITNHEVSALTFFLRIIEWMSENY
;
A
#
# COMPACT_ATOMS: atom_id res chain seq x y z
N MET A 1 -3.20 -28.99 16.28
CA MET A 1 -2.66 -27.67 15.97
C MET A 1 -3.13 -26.61 16.96
N LYS A 2 -4.44 -26.29 17.10
CA LYS A 2 -4.95 -25.26 18.06
C LYS A 2 -4.36 -25.33 19.48
N LYS A 3 -4.21 -26.51 20.08
CA LYS A 3 -3.60 -26.64 21.43
C LYS A 3 -2.08 -26.35 21.48
N LYS A 4 -1.35 -26.62 20.39
CA LYS A 4 0.10 -26.26 20.30
C LYS A 4 0.29 -24.77 20.05
N ILE A 5 -0.58 -24.19 19.22
CA ILE A 5 -0.64 -22.74 18.97
C ILE A 5 -0.99 -22.01 20.27
N LEU A 6 -1.98 -22.48 21.01
CA LEU A 6 -2.36 -21.90 22.30
C LEU A 6 -1.22 -22.00 23.34
N ALA A 7 -0.43 -23.08 23.35
CA ALA A 7 0.75 -23.22 24.21
C ALA A 7 1.91 -22.31 23.78
N MET A 8 2.09 -22.11 22.45
CA MET A 8 3.03 -21.12 21.90
C MET A 8 2.55 -19.70 22.18
N PHE A 9 1.23 -19.45 22.11
CA PHE A 9 0.60 -18.20 22.53
C PHE A 9 0.85 -17.89 24.01
N ALA A 10 0.66 -18.88 24.89
CA ALA A 10 0.95 -18.72 26.30
C ALA A 10 2.44 -18.44 26.56
N ALA A 11 3.33 -19.09 25.82
CA ALA A 11 4.77 -18.85 25.90
C ALA A 11 5.14 -17.43 25.41
N ALA A 12 4.62 -16.99 24.28
CA ALA A 12 4.84 -15.62 23.77
C ALA A 12 4.27 -14.55 24.73
N MET A 13 3.11 -14.81 25.33
CA MET A 13 2.47 -13.89 26.29
C MET A 13 3.26 -13.73 27.58
N LEU A 14 3.94 -14.78 28.04
CA LEU A 14 4.80 -14.72 29.22
C LEU A 14 6.16 -14.08 28.97
N LEU A 15 6.54 -13.93 27.71
CA LEU A 15 7.78 -13.28 27.29
C LEU A 15 7.82 -11.77 27.58
N LEU A 16 6.68 -11.12 27.68
CA LEU A 16 6.59 -9.70 28.02
C LEU A 16 6.90 -9.43 29.51
N GLY A 17 7.06 -10.46 30.34
CA GLY A 17 6.93 -10.27 31.76
C GLY A 17 8.02 -10.78 32.68
N MET A 18 9.27 -11.00 32.29
CA MET A 18 10.26 -11.48 33.24
C MET A 18 11.58 -10.74 33.23
N SER A 19 11.95 -10.25 34.42
CA SER A 19 13.31 -9.83 34.86
C SER A 19 14.12 -9.02 33.84
N ALA A 20 13.66 -7.82 33.53
CA ALA A 20 14.52 -6.77 32.97
C ALA A 20 15.56 -6.22 33.97
N CYS A 21 15.79 -6.91 35.08
CA CYS A 21 16.53 -6.30 36.20
C CYS A 21 18.06 -6.37 36.09
N ASP A 22 18.66 -7.23 35.26
CA ASP A 22 20.11 -7.44 35.33
C ASP A 22 20.95 -6.87 34.17
N GLU A 23 20.39 -6.44 33.04
CA GLU A 23 21.19 -5.98 31.88
C GLU A 23 20.76 -4.69 31.19
N LEU A 24 19.69 -4.01 31.62
CA LEU A 24 19.28 -2.70 31.06
C LEU A 24 20.21 -1.55 31.52
N PHE A 25 20.98 -1.75 32.57
CA PHE A 25 21.91 -0.77 33.14
C PHE A 25 23.26 -1.43 33.34
N GLY A 26 24.25 -1.09 32.52
CA GLY A 26 25.57 -1.68 32.50
C GLY A 26 26.26 -1.76 33.86
N ASP A 27 27.24 -2.67 33.96
CA ASP A 27 28.12 -2.96 35.07
C ASP A 27 28.30 -1.78 36.07
N SER A 28 27.49 -1.75 37.09
CA SER A 28 27.79 -1.04 38.34
C SER A 28 27.41 -1.94 39.51
N ASP A 29 28.26 -2.01 40.50
CA ASP A 29 28.20 -2.87 41.66
C ASP A 29 26.95 -2.72 42.58
N ASN A 30 25.86 -2.14 42.06
CA ASN A 30 24.54 -2.09 42.69
C ASN A 30 23.48 -2.19 41.59
N PRO A 31 22.79 -3.32 41.41
CA PRO A 31 21.66 -3.42 40.48
C PRO A 31 20.53 -2.52 40.96
N VAL A 32 20.28 -1.44 40.22
CA VAL A 32 19.07 -0.60 40.39
C VAL A 32 17.93 -1.34 39.72
N THR A 33 17.00 -1.85 40.48
CA THR A 33 15.75 -2.43 39.96
C THR A 33 14.99 -1.30 39.21
N PRO A 34 14.64 -1.45 37.92
CA PRO A 34 13.87 -0.45 37.22
C PRO A 34 12.55 -0.16 37.95
N SER A 35 12.13 1.08 37.94
CA SER A 35 10.81 1.42 38.45
C SER A 35 9.72 0.72 37.63
N GLN A 36 8.55 0.49 38.23
CA GLN A 36 7.39 -0.06 37.53
C GLN A 36 7.10 0.70 36.22
N GLN A 37 7.21 2.03 36.25
CA GLN A 37 6.96 2.87 35.08
C GLN A 37 8.01 2.64 33.96
N GLU A 38 9.29 2.55 34.31
CA GLU A 38 10.33 2.27 33.31
C GLU A 38 10.15 0.91 32.65
N LEU A 39 9.71 -0.09 33.41
CA LEU A 39 9.39 -1.42 32.88
C LEU A 39 8.17 -1.39 31.97
N GLU A 40 7.10 -0.70 32.36
CA GLU A 40 5.92 -0.49 31.53
C GLU A 40 6.26 0.20 30.20
N GLU A 41 7.02 1.30 30.24
CA GLU A 41 7.46 2.03 29.04
C GLU A 41 8.34 1.16 28.11
N SER A 42 9.17 0.28 28.67
CA SER A 42 10.02 -0.62 27.89
C SER A 42 9.23 -1.68 27.13
N LEU A 43 8.11 -2.12 27.68
CA LEU A 43 7.26 -3.18 27.10
C LEU A 43 6.34 -2.66 25.98
N ILE A 44 5.97 -1.38 26.01
CA ILE A 44 5.10 -0.80 24.99
C ILE A 44 5.71 -0.89 23.60
N GLY A 45 4.96 -1.45 22.67
CA GLY A 45 5.32 -1.59 21.27
C GLY A 45 4.91 -2.93 20.67
N LEU A 46 5.31 -3.13 19.44
CA LEU A 46 5.14 -4.38 18.72
C LEU A 46 6.45 -5.17 18.74
N TRP A 47 6.35 -6.42 19.11
CA TRP A 47 7.46 -7.37 19.20
C TRP A 47 7.17 -8.55 18.29
N TYR A 48 8.18 -9.10 17.61
CA TYR A 48 7.99 -10.24 16.72
C TYR A 48 9.19 -11.20 16.74
N GLU A 49 8.92 -12.44 16.35
CA GLU A 49 9.94 -13.46 16.08
C GLU A 49 9.54 -14.26 14.85
N GLU A 50 10.50 -14.52 13.97
CA GLU A 50 10.34 -15.39 12.81
C GLU A 50 10.86 -16.80 13.11
N PHE A 51 10.13 -17.80 12.63
CA PHE A 51 10.50 -19.21 12.76
C PHE A 51 10.52 -19.88 11.39
N GLU A 52 11.47 -20.79 11.20
CA GLU A 52 11.45 -21.71 10.09
C GLU A 52 10.74 -23.02 10.50
N TYR A 53 9.84 -23.49 9.64
CA TYR A 53 9.18 -24.79 9.80
C TYR A 53 9.53 -25.69 8.64
N LYS A 54 9.61 -27.02 8.92
CA LYS A 54 9.75 -28.05 7.88
C LYS A 54 8.55 -28.98 7.94
N ASP A 55 8.05 -29.34 6.76
CA ASP A 55 7.01 -30.37 6.58
C ASP A 55 5.67 -30.08 7.29
N VAL A 56 5.28 -28.80 7.38
CA VAL A 56 3.95 -28.41 7.89
C VAL A 56 3.09 -27.87 6.77
N THR A 57 1.80 -28.16 6.79
CA THR A 57 0.84 -27.69 5.80
C THR A 57 -0.30 -26.93 6.44
N GLU A 58 -0.76 -25.87 5.75
CA GLU A 58 -1.97 -25.13 6.07
C GLU A 58 -2.86 -25.08 4.84
N ASP A 59 -4.14 -25.46 4.99
CA ASP A 59 -5.09 -25.59 3.87
C ASP A 59 -4.56 -26.41 2.69
N GLY A 60 -3.74 -27.45 2.97
CA GLY A 60 -3.12 -28.30 1.96
C GLY A 60 -1.88 -27.72 1.29
N LYS A 61 -1.45 -26.52 1.65
CA LYS A 61 -0.22 -25.89 1.17
C LYS A 61 0.88 -25.98 2.23
N PRO A 62 2.13 -26.28 1.84
CA PRO A 62 3.25 -26.23 2.76
C PRO A 62 3.49 -24.78 3.20
N PHE A 63 3.78 -24.58 4.48
CA PHE A 63 4.36 -23.33 4.94
C PHE A 63 5.73 -23.60 5.60
N ASN A 64 6.66 -22.73 5.29
CA ASN A 64 8.06 -22.91 5.69
C ASN A 64 8.47 -21.87 6.73
N ARG A 65 7.71 -20.83 6.90
CA ARG A 65 7.97 -19.71 7.79
C ARG A 65 6.74 -19.34 8.61
N ALA A 66 6.93 -18.95 9.84
CA ALA A 66 5.91 -18.33 10.65
C ALA A 66 6.49 -17.13 11.39
N LEU A 67 5.64 -16.16 11.71
CA LEU A 67 5.96 -14.98 12.49
C LEU A 67 4.97 -14.90 13.65
N ILE A 68 5.48 -14.86 14.88
CA ILE A 68 4.70 -14.46 16.05
C ILE A 68 4.86 -12.96 16.23
N ALA A 69 3.75 -12.27 16.44
CA ALA A 69 3.70 -10.86 16.79
C ALA A 69 2.96 -10.66 18.11
N VAL A 70 3.49 -9.81 18.98
CA VAL A 70 2.88 -9.43 20.26
C VAL A 70 2.88 -7.90 20.33
N GLU A 71 1.72 -7.29 20.42
CA GLU A 71 1.60 -5.85 20.64
C GLU A 71 1.15 -5.57 22.07
N ALA A 72 1.90 -4.72 22.79
CA ALA A 72 1.52 -4.16 24.08
C ALA A 72 1.32 -2.65 23.92
N LYS A 73 0.12 -2.16 24.24
CA LYS A 73 -0.28 -0.76 24.06
C LYS A 73 -0.22 0.01 25.37
N ALA A 74 -0.04 1.31 25.27
CA ALA A 74 0.01 2.22 26.42
C ALA A 74 -1.29 2.27 27.26
N ASP A 75 -2.41 1.82 26.70
CA ASP A 75 -3.69 1.69 27.41
C ASP A 75 -3.84 0.35 28.16
N HIS A 76 -2.75 -0.39 28.31
CA HIS A 76 -2.68 -1.71 28.94
C HIS A 76 -3.50 -2.80 28.22
N THR A 77 -3.86 -2.58 26.95
CA THR A 77 -4.38 -3.62 26.06
C THR A 77 -3.28 -4.15 25.16
N GLY A 78 -3.53 -5.28 24.53
CA GLY A 78 -2.62 -5.86 23.55
C GLY A 78 -3.25 -7.02 22.81
N TYR A 79 -2.46 -7.62 21.93
CA TYR A 79 -2.85 -8.86 21.25
C TYR A 79 -1.64 -9.71 20.89
N VAL A 80 -1.91 -10.99 20.62
CA VAL A 80 -0.94 -11.92 20.02
C VAL A 80 -1.47 -12.42 18.69
N ALA A 81 -0.58 -12.57 17.73
CA ALA A 81 -0.90 -13.15 16.44
C ALA A 81 0.21 -14.07 15.95
N LEU A 82 -0.19 -15.09 15.17
CA LEU A 82 0.71 -15.99 14.46
C LEU A 82 0.37 -15.92 12.98
N ALA A 83 1.28 -15.43 12.17
CA ALA A 83 1.20 -15.43 10.72
C ALA A 83 2.02 -16.59 10.16
N VAL A 84 1.51 -17.35 9.19
CA VAL A 84 2.20 -18.45 8.52
C VAL A 84 2.37 -18.14 7.04
N PHE A 85 3.54 -18.45 6.48
CA PHE A 85 3.96 -18.07 5.13
C PHE A 85 4.49 -19.29 4.36
N ASP A 86 4.42 -19.24 3.04
CA ASP A 86 5.22 -20.07 2.16
C ASP A 86 6.34 -19.24 1.50
N ASP A 87 7.19 -19.91 0.72
CA ASP A 87 8.33 -19.27 0.06
C ASP A 87 7.94 -18.44 -1.17
N THR A 88 6.69 -18.53 -1.62
CA THR A 88 6.23 -17.89 -2.86
C THR A 88 5.49 -16.59 -2.62
N PHE A 89 5.01 -16.37 -1.40
CA PHE A 89 4.20 -15.22 -1.02
C PHE A 89 4.87 -14.36 0.03
N ASN A 90 4.72 -13.06 -0.13
CA ASN A 90 5.18 -12.06 0.82
C ASN A 90 4.10 -11.70 1.84
N GLU A 91 2.90 -12.23 1.66
CA GLU A 91 1.78 -12.10 2.58
C GLU A 91 1.51 -13.44 3.28
N PRO A 92 1.00 -13.40 4.51
CA PRO A 92 0.71 -14.64 5.23
C PRO A 92 -0.39 -15.45 4.53
N LEU A 93 -0.17 -16.77 4.45
CA LEU A 93 -1.21 -17.73 4.02
C LEU A 93 -2.40 -17.69 4.96
N GLN A 94 -2.14 -17.58 6.26
CA GLN A 94 -3.12 -17.55 7.32
C GLN A 94 -2.59 -16.76 8.50
N ILE A 95 -3.48 -16.03 9.18
CA ILE A 95 -3.20 -15.40 10.47
C ILE A 95 -4.14 -15.99 11.52
N TYR A 96 -3.57 -16.34 12.67
CA TYR A 96 -4.29 -16.80 13.85
C TYR A 96 -4.14 -15.77 14.96
N GLY A 97 -5.21 -15.47 15.69
CA GLY A 97 -5.21 -14.47 16.75
C GLY A 97 -5.42 -13.05 16.23
N GLY A 98 -4.65 -12.10 16.77
CA GLY A 98 -4.79 -10.68 16.47
C GLY A 98 -5.77 -9.95 17.42
N PRO A 99 -6.05 -8.66 17.17
CA PRO A 99 -6.78 -7.81 18.12
C PRO A 99 -8.19 -8.29 18.48
N LYS A 100 -8.82 -9.06 17.59
CA LYS A 100 -10.18 -9.57 17.77
C LYS A 100 -10.20 -10.94 18.44
N ASP A 101 -9.30 -11.84 18.02
CA ASP A 101 -9.39 -13.26 18.35
C ASP A 101 -8.44 -13.68 19.47
N ALA A 102 -7.43 -12.88 19.79
CA ALA A 102 -6.51 -13.11 20.89
C ALA A 102 -6.08 -11.79 21.59
N PRO A 103 -7.06 -10.97 22.03
CA PRO A 103 -6.75 -9.78 22.83
C PRO A 103 -6.33 -10.20 24.23
N PHE A 104 -5.50 -9.37 24.87
CA PHE A 104 -5.20 -9.47 26.31
C PHE A 104 -5.19 -8.09 26.95
N THR A 105 -5.30 -8.05 28.29
CA THR A 105 -4.92 -6.89 29.09
C THR A 105 -3.65 -7.22 29.86
N TRP A 106 -2.83 -6.21 30.14
CA TRP A 106 -1.57 -6.40 30.83
C TRP A 106 -1.33 -5.35 31.90
N GLN A 107 -0.55 -5.70 32.90
CA GLN A 107 -0.13 -4.79 33.96
C GLN A 107 1.22 -5.22 34.50
N VAL A 108 1.99 -4.27 35.03
CA VAL A 108 3.21 -4.51 35.79
C VAL A 108 2.90 -4.31 37.26
N THR A 109 3.29 -5.25 38.13
CA THR A 109 3.17 -5.09 39.58
C THR A 109 4.26 -4.20 40.16
N ALA A 110 4.09 -3.77 41.39
CA ALA A 110 5.12 -3.00 42.12
C ALA A 110 6.45 -3.77 42.28
N GLU A 111 6.38 -5.11 42.23
CA GLU A 111 7.52 -6.01 42.31
C GLU A 111 8.14 -6.29 40.93
N GLY A 112 7.71 -5.58 39.87
CA GLY A 112 8.24 -5.74 38.50
C GLY A 112 7.73 -6.98 37.75
N GLN A 113 6.62 -7.58 38.21
CA GLN A 113 6.03 -8.73 37.55
C GLN A 113 5.02 -8.27 36.48
N VAL A 114 5.03 -8.89 35.31
CA VAL A 114 4.00 -8.64 34.28
C VAL A 114 2.91 -9.70 34.40
N ILE A 115 1.68 -9.22 34.45
CA ILE A 115 0.46 -10.03 34.49
C ILE A 115 -0.30 -9.79 33.21
N LEU A 116 -0.65 -10.87 32.51
CA LEU A 116 -1.49 -10.87 31.31
C LEU A 116 -2.81 -11.54 31.62
N THR A 117 -3.90 -10.96 31.14
CA THR A 117 -5.23 -11.54 31.36
C THR A 117 -5.98 -11.63 30.02
N ASP A 118 -6.45 -12.82 29.69
CA ASP A 118 -7.37 -13.04 28.59
C ASP A 118 -8.79 -12.59 29.03
N PRO A 119 -9.33 -11.52 28.45
CA PRO A 119 -10.63 -11.00 28.86
C PRO A 119 -11.80 -11.94 28.54
N SER A 120 -11.62 -12.87 27.59
CA SER A 120 -12.68 -13.80 27.17
C SER A 120 -12.86 -14.99 28.12
N THR A 121 -11.78 -15.43 28.73
CA THR A 121 -11.77 -16.61 29.63
C THR A 121 -11.49 -16.25 31.08
N SER A 122 -11.13 -15.00 31.36
CA SER A 122 -10.60 -14.55 32.65
C SER A 122 -9.39 -15.35 33.12
N THR A 123 -8.66 -15.98 32.17
CA THR A 123 -7.43 -16.70 32.47
C THR A 123 -6.31 -15.70 32.64
N THR A 124 -5.58 -15.80 33.75
CA THR A 124 -4.47 -14.92 34.07
C THR A 124 -3.14 -15.67 33.95
N TYR A 125 -2.19 -15.06 33.27
CA TYR A 125 -0.84 -15.55 33.10
C TYR A 125 0.12 -14.59 33.84
N SER A 126 1.04 -15.11 34.60
CA SER A 126 1.99 -14.31 35.37
C SER A 126 3.41 -14.84 35.24
N SER A 127 4.35 -13.93 35.20
CA SER A 127 5.77 -14.23 35.28
C SER A 127 6.24 -14.67 36.68
N ALA A 128 5.38 -14.59 37.70
CA ALA A 128 5.73 -14.87 39.08
C ALA A 128 5.72 -16.35 39.42
N ARG A 129 6.77 -16.77 40.12
CA ARG A 129 6.76 -18.01 40.89
C ARG A 129 6.34 -17.73 42.33
N THR A 130 5.07 -17.86 42.66
CA THR A 130 4.67 -18.08 44.04
C THR A 130 3.53 -19.06 44.13
N ARG A 131 3.80 -20.14 44.84
CA ARG A 131 2.92 -21.26 45.17
C ARG A 131 1.77 -20.89 46.12
N SER A 132 1.50 -19.61 46.40
CA SER A 132 0.63 -19.25 47.53
C SER A 132 -0.67 -18.49 47.17
N ASP A 133 -0.91 -18.10 45.95
CA ASP A 133 -2.16 -17.39 45.62
C ASP A 133 -3.22 -18.31 45.01
N SER A 134 -3.89 -19.02 45.92
CA SER A 134 -5.03 -19.89 45.59
C SER A 134 -6.33 -19.18 45.18
N ASN A 135 -6.29 -17.86 44.95
CA ASN A 135 -7.48 -17.06 44.66
C ASN A 135 -7.53 -16.48 43.21
N LEU A 136 -6.52 -16.76 42.38
CA LEU A 136 -6.58 -16.43 40.97
C LEU A 136 -7.11 -17.65 40.21
N GLY A 137 -8.29 -17.55 39.63
CA GLY A 137 -8.88 -18.65 38.86
C GLY A 137 -8.02 -19.08 37.68
N ASN A 138 -8.11 -20.33 37.26
CA ASN A 138 -7.45 -20.95 36.11
C ASN A 138 -6.02 -20.45 35.78
N PHE A 139 -5.07 -20.82 36.64
CA PHE A 139 -3.65 -20.51 36.44
C PHE A 139 -3.01 -21.54 35.52
N VAL A 140 -2.31 -21.11 34.47
CA VAL A 140 -1.50 -21.98 33.62
C VAL A 140 -0.04 -21.84 34.02
N ASP A 141 0.52 -22.87 34.66
CA ASP A 141 1.97 -22.96 34.94
C ASP A 141 2.69 -23.40 33.65
N ILE A 142 3.50 -22.53 33.08
CA ILE A 142 4.26 -22.78 31.84
C ILE A 142 5.73 -23.11 32.10
N GLY A 143 6.11 -23.31 33.36
CA GLY A 143 7.49 -23.67 33.75
C GLY A 143 8.43 -22.47 33.89
N GLN A 144 9.71 -22.75 34.23
CA GLN A 144 10.73 -21.70 34.31
C GLN A 144 11.11 -21.21 32.93
N ILE A 145 11.01 -19.89 32.71
CA ILE A 145 11.55 -19.21 31.54
C ILE A 145 12.68 -18.30 32.01
N ASN A 146 13.86 -18.46 31.39
CA ASN A 146 14.99 -17.57 31.58
C ASN A 146 14.90 -16.50 30.48
N MET A 147 14.97 -15.23 30.85
CA MET A 147 14.89 -14.10 29.90
C MET A 147 16.05 -13.14 30.12
N LYS A 148 16.49 -12.58 29.01
CA LYS A 148 17.37 -11.42 28.95
C LYS A 148 16.72 -10.40 28.03
N SER A 149 16.58 -9.16 28.47
CA SER A 149 16.03 -8.09 27.67
C SER A 149 17.05 -6.99 27.42
N SER A 150 16.98 -6.41 26.22
CA SER A 150 17.62 -5.16 25.86
C SER A 150 16.57 -4.23 25.28
N SER A 151 16.90 -2.97 25.00
CA SER A 151 15.96 -2.04 24.35
C SER A 151 15.43 -2.48 22.97
N ALA A 152 16.07 -3.47 22.35
CA ALA A 152 15.74 -3.96 21.02
C ALA A 152 15.31 -5.43 20.96
N ASN A 153 15.72 -6.25 21.92
CA ASN A 153 15.50 -7.70 21.89
C ASN A 153 15.12 -8.25 23.25
N ILE A 154 14.23 -9.22 23.26
CA ILE A 154 13.90 -10.06 24.41
C ILE A 154 14.25 -11.49 24.03
N THR A 155 15.29 -12.07 24.62
CA THR A 155 15.63 -13.49 24.47
C THR A 155 14.97 -14.30 25.57
N PHE A 156 14.52 -15.50 25.24
CA PHE A 156 13.88 -16.39 26.18
C PHE A 156 14.33 -17.84 25.95
N SER A 157 14.41 -18.59 27.01
CA SER A 157 14.62 -20.03 26.93
C SER A 157 13.82 -20.75 28.02
N ASN A 158 13.23 -21.86 27.65
CA ASN A 158 12.65 -22.84 28.59
C ASN A 158 13.17 -24.25 28.26
N ALA A 159 12.69 -25.26 28.99
CA ALA A 159 13.16 -26.65 28.83
C ALA A 159 12.91 -27.23 27.42
N SER A 160 12.10 -26.61 26.60
CA SER A 160 11.66 -27.13 25.29
C SER A 160 11.82 -26.14 24.12
N HIS A 161 12.10 -24.87 24.38
CA HIS A 161 12.23 -23.85 23.32
C HIS A 161 13.13 -22.70 23.77
N GLU A 162 13.85 -22.16 22.81
CA GLU A 162 14.64 -20.92 22.93
C GLU A 162 14.28 -20.00 21.76
N GLY A 163 14.13 -18.71 22.03
CA GLY A 163 13.75 -17.74 21.00
C GLY A 163 14.11 -16.31 21.36
N THR A 164 13.93 -15.41 20.40
CA THR A 164 14.22 -13.98 20.57
C THR A 164 13.13 -13.14 19.92
N LEU A 165 12.35 -12.42 20.75
CA LEU A 165 11.47 -11.37 20.26
C LEU A 165 12.29 -10.12 19.97
N THR A 166 12.14 -9.59 18.77
CA THR A 166 12.76 -8.33 18.34
C THR A 166 11.71 -7.22 18.38
N LYS A 167 12.08 -6.06 18.92
CA LYS A 167 11.20 -4.88 18.86
C LYS A 167 11.08 -4.41 17.41
N ALA A 168 9.86 -4.34 16.89
CA ALA A 168 9.62 -3.88 15.54
C ALA A 168 10.04 -2.41 15.40
N ASN A 169 10.78 -2.11 14.34
CA ASN A 169 11.00 -0.74 13.90
C ASN A 169 9.73 -0.22 13.19
N SER A 170 9.71 1.05 12.79
CA SER A 170 8.53 1.64 12.13
C SER A 170 8.06 0.84 10.91
N ASN A 171 8.99 0.41 10.05
CA ASN A 171 8.64 -0.31 8.82
C ASN A 171 8.04 -1.70 9.10
N ASN A 172 8.68 -2.47 10.00
CA ASN A 172 8.17 -3.81 10.37
C ASN A 172 6.87 -3.72 11.16
N SER A 173 6.73 -2.71 12.02
CA SER A 173 5.48 -2.46 12.76
C SER A 173 4.33 -2.20 11.82
N ASP A 174 4.51 -1.30 10.88
CA ASP A 174 3.50 -0.95 9.89
C ASP A 174 3.09 -2.16 9.03
N MET A 175 4.05 -2.96 8.60
CA MET A 175 3.82 -4.17 7.81
C MET A 175 3.00 -5.21 8.60
N ILE A 176 3.38 -5.48 9.85
CA ILE A 176 2.69 -6.48 10.68
C ILE A 176 1.27 -6.01 11.03
N GLN A 177 1.11 -4.73 11.41
CA GLN A 177 -0.20 -4.14 11.70
C GLN A 177 -1.13 -4.22 10.50
N ASP A 178 -0.59 -4.03 9.34
CA ASP A 178 -1.26 -4.11 8.06
C ASP A 178 -1.78 -5.50 7.74
N TRP A 179 -0.94 -6.52 7.92
CA TRP A 179 -1.38 -7.91 7.79
C TRP A 179 -2.50 -8.23 8.77
N MET A 180 -2.38 -7.75 10.03
CA MET A 180 -3.41 -7.95 11.04
C MET A 180 -4.72 -7.29 10.65
N ALA A 181 -4.67 -6.06 10.16
CA ALA A 181 -5.84 -5.32 9.71
C ALA A 181 -6.52 -6.03 8.53
N LYS A 182 -5.76 -6.39 7.50
CA LYS A 182 -6.28 -7.08 6.31
C LYS A 182 -6.84 -8.47 6.63
N SER A 183 -6.31 -9.17 7.64
CA SER A 183 -6.80 -10.50 8.04
C SER A 183 -8.24 -10.51 8.53
N THR A 184 -8.78 -9.35 8.91
CA THR A 184 -10.20 -9.19 9.29
C THR A 184 -11.14 -9.13 8.10
N LEU A 185 -10.61 -8.96 6.89
CA LEU A 185 -11.37 -8.84 5.66
C LEU A 185 -11.48 -10.18 4.93
N PRO A 186 -12.51 -10.34 4.07
CA PRO A 186 -12.58 -11.50 3.18
C PRO A 186 -11.33 -11.63 2.32
N ARG A 187 -10.89 -12.86 2.08
CA ARG A 187 -9.82 -13.14 1.10
C ARG A 187 -10.22 -12.65 -0.29
N ALA A 188 -9.23 -12.37 -1.12
CA ALA A 188 -9.44 -12.01 -2.51
C ALA A 188 -10.27 -13.09 -3.23
N CYS A 189 -11.23 -12.64 -4.02
CA CYS A 189 -12.09 -13.53 -4.80
C CYS A 189 -12.52 -12.87 -6.11
N VAL A 190 -12.67 -13.69 -7.15
CA VAL A 190 -13.33 -13.28 -8.40
C VAL A 190 -14.81 -13.13 -8.15
N THR A 191 -15.37 -11.99 -8.56
CA THR A 191 -16.79 -11.64 -8.35
C THR A 191 -17.58 -11.63 -9.64
N ASP A 192 -16.93 -11.38 -10.78
CA ASP A 192 -17.58 -11.31 -12.10
C ASP A 192 -16.55 -11.58 -13.22
N SER A 193 -17.05 -11.73 -14.46
CA SER A 193 -16.23 -11.83 -15.66
C SER A 193 -16.85 -11.08 -16.84
N ILE A 194 -16.06 -10.23 -17.50
CA ILE A 194 -16.51 -9.37 -18.59
C ILE A 194 -15.74 -9.74 -19.85
N PRO A 195 -16.43 -10.22 -20.93
CA PRO A 195 -15.77 -10.50 -22.20
C PRO A 195 -15.16 -9.24 -22.81
N VAL A 196 -13.98 -9.37 -23.41
CA VAL A 196 -13.33 -8.28 -24.13
C VAL A 196 -13.83 -8.27 -25.57
N LEU A 197 -14.67 -7.30 -25.94
CA LEU A 197 -15.39 -7.29 -27.23
C LEU A 197 -14.47 -7.35 -28.46
N LEU A 198 -13.34 -6.64 -28.44
CA LEU A 198 -12.40 -6.60 -29.56
C LEU A 198 -11.46 -7.80 -29.62
N PHE A 199 -11.35 -8.56 -28.54
CA PHE A 199 -10.43 -9.69 -28.42
C PHE A 199 -11.17 -10.89 -27.80
N PRO A 200 -11.89 -11.70 -28.60
CA PRO A 200 -12.79 -12.74 -28.10
C PRO A 200 -12.10 -13.84 -27.29
N ASN A 201 -10.79 -14.00 -27.45
CA ASN A 201 -9.99 -14.93 -26.64
C ASN A 201 -9.56 -14.34 -25.29
N HIS A 202 -9.85 -13.07 -25.02
CA HIS A 202 -9.49 -12.41 -23.77
C HIS A 202 -10.70 -12.27 -22.84
N MET A 203 -10.43 -12.35 -21.55
CA MET A 203 -11.43 -12.21 -20.49
C MET A 203 -10.90 -11.32 -19.38
N ASN A 204 -11.72 -10.38 -18.93
CA ASN A 204 -11.50 -9.60 -17.71
C ASN A 204 -12.25 -10.29 -16.57
N TYR A 205 -11.51 -10.77 -15.58
CA TYR A 205 -12.08 -11.24 -14.32
C TYR A 205 -12.09 -10.09 -13.32
N VAL A 206 -13.27 -9.68 -12.89
CA VAL A 206 -13.41 -8.69 -11.81
C VAL A 206 -13.14 -9.39 -10.49
N PHE A 207 -12.29 -8.81 -9.67
CA PHE A 207 -11.98 -9.37 -8.36
C PHE A 207 -11.99 -8.31 -7.27
N ASN A 208 -12.32 -8.74 -6.06
CA ASN A 208 -12.21 -7.94 -4.85
C ASN A 208 -11.01 -8.42 -4.05
N TYR A 209 -10.32 -7.51 -3.36
CA TYR A 209 -9.15 -7.84 -2.56
C TYR A 209 -9.05 -6.98 -1.29
N PRO A 210 -8.47 -7.54 -0.21
CA PRO A 210 -8.22 -6.79 1.01
C PRO A 210 -7.12 -5.75 0.81
N SER A 211 -7.34 -4.55 1.31
CA SER A 211 -6.40 -3.43 1.28
C SER A 211 -6.66 -2.48 2.45
N VAL A 212 -6.13 -1.27 2.39
CA VAL A 212 -6.42 -0.19 3.32
C VAL A 212 -6.91 1.05 2.57
N ASP A 213 -7.74 1.85 3.23
CA ASP A 213 -8.14 3.16 2.73
C ASP A 213 -6.96 4.16 2.82
N PRO A 214 -7.07 5.37 2.23
CA PRO A 214 -6.00 6.38 2.31
C PRO A 214 -5.64 6.84 3.73
N PHE A 215 -6.45 6.49 4.73
CA PHE A 215 -6.20 6.78 6.15
C PHE A 215 -5.60 5.60 6.92
N GLY A 216 -5.36 4.45 6.25
CA GLY A 216 -4.80 3.24 6.83
C GLY A 216 -5.82 2.30 7.46
N ASN A 217 -7.12 2.53 7.31
CA ASN A 217 -8.14 1.62 7.83
C ASN A 217 -8.38 0.45 6.85
N PRO A 218 -8.65 -0.76 7.34
CA PRO A 218 -8.94 -1.92 6.49
C PRO A 218 -10.14 -1.65 5.58
N CYS A 219 -9.98 -1.92 4.29
CA CYS A 219 -11.06 -1.84 3.32
C CYS A 219 -10.90 -2.90 2.23
N THR A 220 -12.00 -3.22 1.55
CA THR A 220 -11.97 -4.05 0.36
C THR A 220 -11.93 -3.14 -0.86
N LEU A 221 -11.00 -3.41 -1.77
CA LEU A 221 -10.90 -2.76 -3.08
C LEU A 221 -11.23 -3.74 -4.19
N SER A 222 -11.33 -3.22 -5.41
CA SER A 222 -11.61 -4.02 -6.62
C SER A 222 -10.68 -3.66 -7.77
N GLY A 223 -10.68 -4.55 -8.77
CA GLY A 223 -9.92 -4.40 -9.99
C GLY A 223 -10.22 -5.52 -10.97
N THR A 224 -9.38 -5.66 -12.00
CA THR A 224 -9.50 -6.74 -12.99
C THR A 224 -8.22 -7.52 -13.14
N ILE A 225 -8.38 -8.81 -13.50
CA ILE A 225 -7.34 -9.70 -14.01
C ILE A 225 -7.71 -10.03 -15.45
N THR A 226 -6.92 -9.57 -16.42
CA THR A 226 -7.13 -9.82 -17.84
C THR A 226 -6.22 -10.96 -18.31
N VAL A 227 -6.78 -11.97 -18.96
CA VAL A 227 -6.04 -13.13 -19.45
C VAL A 227 -6.41 -13.48 -20.90
N ASN A 228 -5.46 -14.04 -21.64
CA ASN A 228 -5.71 -14.73 -22.90
C ASN A 228 -6.12 -16.18 -22.59
N LYS A 229 -7.39 -16.52 -22.80
CA LYS A 229 -7.94 -17.86 -22.52
C LYS A 229 -7.29 -18.95 -23.35
N SER A 230 -6.84 -18.64 -24.56
CA SER A 230 -6.19 -19.62 -25.42
C SER A 230 -4.93 -20.22 -24.81
N LEU A 231 -4.17 -19.42 -24.04
CA LEU A 231 -2.98 -19.94 -23.34
C LEU A 231 -3.37 -20.93 -22.23
N ILE A 232 -4.47 -20.67 -21.53
CA ILE A 232 -4.98 -21.58 -20.49
C ILE A 232 -5.47 -22.89 -21.14
N GLU A 233 -6.26 -22.79 -22.21
CA GLU A 233 -6.79 -23.94 -22.95
C GLU A 233 -5.69 -24.81 -23.59
N GLU A 234 -4.60 -24.19 -24.05
CA GLU A 234 -3.44 -24.85 -24.65
C GLU A 234 -2.38 -25.26 -23.62
N ASP A 235 -2.62 -25.03 -22.33
CA ASP A 235 -1.69 -25.30 -21.21
C ASP A 235 -0.32 -24.65 -21.39
N LYS A 236 -0.29 -23.45 -22.01
CA LYS A 236 0.91 -22.63 -22.23
C LYS A 236 1.15 -21.63 -21.10
N PRO A 237 2.41 -21.35 -20.75
CA PRO A 237 2.72 -20.37 -19.73
C PRO A 237 2.52 -18.93 -20.24
N PHE A 238 2.00 -18.06 -19.39
CA PHE A 238 2.05 -16.60 -19.58
C PHE A 238 3.48 -16.08 -19.39
N ASN A 239 3.80 -14.94 -19.99
CA ASN A 239 5.10 -14.27 -19.89
C ASN A 239 5.37 -13.66 -18.50
N GLY A 240 4.37 -13.55 -17.67
CA GLY A 240 4.45 -13.02 -16.31
C GLY A 240 3.19 -12.25 -15.93
N ILE A 241 3.30 -11.37 -14.94
CA ILE A 241 2.23 -10.46 -14.52
C ILE A 241 2.64 -9.03 -14.84
N LEU A 242 1.75 -8.29 -15.51
CA LEU A 242 1.82 -6.84 -15.68
C LEU A 242 0.83 -6.20 -14.72
N LEU A 243 1.33 -5.40 -13.78
CA LEU A 243 0.51 -4.48 -13.00
C LEU A 243 0.35 -3.19 -13.80
N TYR A 244 -0.86 -2.95 -14.28
CA TYR A 244 -1.20 -1.75 -15.02
C TYR A 244 -1.89 -0.73 -14.13
N ASN A 245 -1.26 0.41 -13.94
CA ASN A 245 -1.78 1.54 -13.20
C ASN A 245 -2.46 2.49 -14.19
N HIS A 246 -3.80 2.62 -14.09
CA HIS A 246 -4.56 3.44 -15.04
C HIS A 246 -4.27 4.94 -14.86
N PHE A 247 -4.45 5.70 -15.92
CA PHE A 247 -4.41 7.16 -15.91
C PHE A 247 -5.67 7.76 -15.27
N THR A 248 -5.74 9.07 -15.16
CA THR A 248 -6.86 9.79 -14.54
C THR A 248 -8.21 9.42 -15.14
N ILE A 249 -9.14 9.00 -14.30
CA ILE A 249 -10.54 8.75 -14.62
C ILE A 249 -11.43 9.58 -13.68
N TYR A 250 -12.64 9.89 -14.12
CA TYR A 250 -13.60 10.69 -13.36
C TYR A 250 -14.95 9.98 -13.19
N ALA A 251 -15.35 9.19 -14.17
CA ALA A 251 -16.64 8.49 -14.14
C ALA A 251 -16.47 7.03 -13.71
N THR A 252 -17.43 6.51 -12.94
CA THR A 252 -17.46 5.10 -12.51
C THR A 252 -17.37 4.13 -13.67
N THR A 253 -17.93 4.48 -14.84
CA THR A 253 -17.89 3.66 -16.06
C THR A 253 -16.49 3.53 -16.67
N GLN A 254 -15.52 4.31 -16.19
CA GLN A 254 -14.14 4.26 -16.67
C GLN A 254 -13.24 3.33 -15.81
N ALA A 255 -13.77 2.85 -14.68
CA ALA A 255 -12.99 1.94 -13.82
C ALA A 255 -12.73 0.59 -14.51
N PRO A 256 -11.55 -0.01 -14.33
CA PRO A 256 -11.23 -1.33 -14.88
C PRO A 256 -12.30 -2.40 -14.58
N SER A 257 -12.79 -2.48 -13.35
CA SER A 257 -13.84 -3.43 -12.95
C SER A 257 -15.21 -3.18 -13.60
N ARG A 258 -15.38 -2.05 -14.28
CA ARG A 258 -16.60 -1.73 -15.07
C ARG A 258 -16.43 -2.03 -16.56
N GLY A 259 -15.34 -2.70 -16.94
CA GLY A 259 -15.08 -3.13 -18.32
C GLY A 259 -14.53 -2.02 -19.21
N ALA A 260 -13.91 -0.99 -18.64
CA ALA A 260 -13.22 0.03 -19.42
C ALA A 260 -12.14 -0.64 -20.31
N ILE A 261 -12.25 -0.38 -21.62
CA ILE A 261 -11.29 -0.87 -22.61
C ILE A 261 -10.13 0.12 -22.64
N GLU A 262 -9.07 -0.22 -21.93
CA GLU A 262 -7.82 0.55 -21.93
C GLU A 262 -6.66 -0.33 -22.39
N PHE A 263 -5.47 0.21 -22.32
CA PHE A 263 -4.21 -0.48 -22.57
C PHE A 263 -4.10 -1.92 -22.00
N PRO A 264 -4.72 -2.30 -20.84
CA PRO A 264 -4.66 -3.68 -20.35
C PRO A 264 -5.03 -4.72 -21.39
N THR A 265 -6.02 -4.41 -22.22
CA THR A 265 -6.43 -5.32 -23.29
C THR A 265 -5.35 -5.42 -24.37
N GLY A 266 -4.71 -4.31 -24.74
CA GLY A 266 -3.58 -4.29 -25.68
C GLY A 266 -2.35 -5.03 -25.11
N ALA A 267 -2.04 -4.84 -23.85
CA ALA A 267 -0.91 -5.50 -23.17
C ALA A 267 -1.12 -7.01 -23.03
N SER A 268 -2.38 -7.49 -22.88
CA SER A 268 -2.66 -8.92 -22.83
C SER A 268 -2.38 -9.65 -24.16
N LEU A 269 -2.28 -8.91 -25.29
CA LEU A 269 -1.81 -9.45 -26.56
C LEU A 269 -0.33 -9.87 -26.55
N THR A 270 0.43 -9.42 -25.55
CA THR A 270 1.82 -9.83 -25.33
C THR A 270 1.95 -11.04 -24.41
N ASP A 271 0.84 -11.76 -24.20
CA ASP A 271 0.75 -12.96 -23.37
C ASP A 271 1.12 -12.73 -21.88
N PHE A 272 1.00 -11.51 -21.37
CA PHE A 272 1.02 -11.24 -19.94
C PHE A 272 -0.38 -11.39 -19.33
N ILE A 273 -0.42 -11.81 -18.07
CA ILE A 273 -1.60 -11.62 -17.23
C ILE A 273 -1.58 -10.15 -16.77
N VAL A 274 -2.65 -9.41 -17.05
CA VAL A 274 -2.70 -7.98 -16.69
C VAL A 274 -3.59 -7.79 -15.49
N VAL A 275 -3.04 -7.17 -14.43
CA VAL A 275 -3.75 -6.79 -13.22
C VAL A 275 -3.96 -5.28 -13.26
N ALA A 276 -5.21 -4.82 -13.18
CA ALA A 276 -5.56 -3.40 -13.19
C ALA A 276 -6.46 -3.08 -12.01
N PRO A 277 -5.94 -2.43 -10.94
CA PRO A 277 -6.74 -1.98 -9.80
C PRO A 277 -7.63 -0.80 -10.18
N ASP A 278 -8.78 -0.64 -9.50
CA ASP A 278 -9.68 0.51 -9.69
C ASP A 278 -9.21 1.77 -8.94
N TYR A 279 -8.31 1.65 -7.98
CA TYR A 279 -7.94 2.60 -6.92
C TYR A 279 -9.08 2.89 -5.94
N TYR A 280 -8.74 3.53 -4.81
CA TYR A 280 -9.74 3.96 -3.84
C TYR A 280 -10.60 5.10 -4.39
N GLY A 281 -11.90 4.96 -4.23
CA GLY A 281 -12.91 5.88 -4.76
C GLY A 281 -13.55 5.41 -6.06
N PHE A 282 -13.15 4.24 -6.60
CA PHE A 282 -13.78 3.60 -7.75
C PHE A 282 -14.13 2.13 -7.46
N GLY A 283 -14.77 1.47 -8.42
CA GLY A 283 -15.19 0.07 -8.27
C GLY A 283 -16.10 -0.15 -7.08
N ILE A 284 -15.71 -1.02 -6.14
CA ILE A 284 -16.50 -1.30 -4.93
C ILE A 284 -16.54 -0.11 -3.96
N THR A 285 -15.58 0.82 -4.05
CA THR A 285 -15.52 2.04 -3.23
C THR A 285 -16.00 3.29 -3.96
N GLU A 286 -16.81 3.17 -5.01
CA GLU A 286 -17.26 4.28 -5.85
C GLU A 286 -18.04 5.38 -5.12
N LYS A 287 -18.55 5.12 -3.92
CA LYS A 287 -19.24 6.11 -3.07
C LYS A 287 -18.30 7.00 -2.27
N GLU A 288 -17.03 6.60 -2.16
CA GLU A 288 -16.01 7.34 -1.44
C GLU A 288 -15.33 8.37 -2.35
N PRO A 289 -14.76 9.45 -1.83
CA PRO A 289 -13.94 10.37 -2.61
C PRO A 289 -12.78 9.65 -3.31
N GLN A 290 -12.43 10.08 -4.52
CA GLN A 290 -11.26 9.55 -5.23
C GLN A 290 -9.96 10.01 -4.56
N ALA A 291 -9.04 9.07 -4.30
CA ALA A 291 -7.69 9.38 -3.82
C ALA A 291 -6.79 9.89 -4.97
N TYR A 292 -7.24 10.95 -5.67
CA TYR A 292 -6.63 11.45 -6.88
C TYR A 292 -5.20 11.93 -6.67
N CYS A 293 -4.25 11.30 -7.37
CA CYS A 293 -2.81 11.56 -7.24
C CYS A 293 -2.27 11.51 -5.80
N ILE A 294 -2.89 10.72 -4.90
CA ILE A 294 -2.35 10.43 -3.58
C ILE A 294 -1.42 9.22 -3.71
N SER A 295 -0.13 9.48 -3.87
CA SER A 295 0.86 8.48 -4.30
C SER A 295 0.98 7.28 -3.34
N ARG A 296 0.84 7.50 -2.02
CA ARG A 296 0.87 6.41 -1.03
C ARG A 296 -0.38 5.54 -1.11
N ALA A 297 -1.55 6.14 -1.24
CA ALA A 297 -2.80 5.40 -1.32
C ALA A 297 -2.87 4.54 -2.60
N ASN A 298 -2.60 5.15 -3.75
CA ASN A 298 -2.68 4.45 -5.04
C ASN A 298 -1.57 3.41 -5.20
N GLY A 299 -0.34 3.70 -4.76
CA GLY A 299 0.77 2.75 -4.76
C GLY A 299 0.46 1.52 -3.91
N ARG A 300 -0.12 1.74 -2.72
CA ARG A 300 -0.56 0.68 -1.81
C ARG A 300 -1.68 -0.17 -2.41
N ALA A 301 -2.75 0.47 -2.85
CA ALA A 301 -3.90 -0.20 -3.47
C ALA A 301 -3.47 -1.08 -4.65
N SER A 302 -2.53 -0.58 -5.47
CA SER A 302 -2.03 -1.31 -6.64
C SER A 302 -1.15 -2.49 -6.26
N LEU A 303 -0.27 -2.35 -5.28
CA LEU A 303 0.56 -3.46 -4.82
C LEU A 303 -0.30 -4.56 -4.18
N ASP A 304 -1.29 -4.19 -3.36
CA ASP A 304 -2.23 -5.14 -2.76
C ASP A 304 -3.03 -5.90 -3.84
N ALA A 305 -3.44 -5.22 -4.93
CA ALA A 305 -4.07 -5.88 -6.07
C ALA A 305 -3.15 -6.92 -6.72
N TYR A 306 -1.88 -6.57 -6.95
CA TYR A 306 -0.90 -7.50 -7.49
C TYR A 306 -0.71 -8.74 -6.60
N LEU A 307 -0.51 -8.55 -5.31
CA LEU A 307 -0.31 -9.65 -4.35
C LEU A 307 -1.53 -10.57 -4.30
N ALA A 308 -2.72 -9.99 -4.24
CA ALA A 308 -3.98 -10.73 -4.24
C ALA A 308 -4.20 -11.49 -5.55
N ALA A 309 -3.96 -10.85 -6.71
CA ALA A 309 -4.09 -11.49 -8.02
C ALA A 309 -3.06 -12.61 -8.20
N LYS A 310 -1.79 -12.38 -7.81
CA LYS A 310 -0.74 -13.40 -7.84
C LYS A 310 -1.19 -14.66 -7.11
N ARG A 311 -1.73 -14.51 -5.91
CA ARG A 311 -2.24 -15.62 -5.10
C ARG A 311 -3.41 -16.35 -5.79
N LEU A 312 -4.40 -15.63 -6.33
CA LEU A 312 -5.51 -16.24 -7.07
C LEU A 312 -5.03 -17.03 -8.28
N ILE A 313 -4.06 -16.50 -9.04
CA ILE A 313 -3.46 -17.13 -10.22
C ILE A 313 -2.75 -18.43 -9.82
N GLU A 314 -2.01 -18.41 -8.71
CA GLU A 314 -1.29 -19.59 -8.21
C GLU A 314 -2.24 -20.62 -7.61
N ASP A 315 -3.29 -20.22 -6.90
CA ASP A 315 -4.34 -21.13 -6.41
C ASP A 315 -5.06 -21.87 -7.55
N LEU A 316 -5.19 -21.24 -8.70
CA LEU A 316 -5.78 -21.82 -9.91
C LEU A 316 -4.77 -22.62 -10.75
N ASN A 317 -3.50 -22.72 -10.33
CA ASN A 317 -2.41 -23.39 -11.03
C ASN A 317 -2.20 -22.89 -12.47
N VAL A 318 -2.42 -21.59 -12.72
CA VAL A 318 -2.18 -20.97 -14.03
C VAL A 318 -0.67 -20.85 -14.27
N LYS A 319 -0.19 -21.43 -15.37
CA LYS A 319 1.23 -21.42 -15.72
C LYS A 319 1.70 -20.03 -16.14
N LYS A 320 2.74 -19.53 -15.54
CA LYS A 320 3.38 -18.25 -15.87
C LYS A 320 4.87 -18.25 -15.54
N ARG A 321 5.62 -17.34 -16.14
CA ARG A 321 6.97 -16.97 -15.67
C ARG A 321 6.85 -16.10 -14.42
N ASP A 322 7.94 -15.99 -13.65
CA ASP A 322 7.99 -15.17 -12.43
C ASP A 322 8.27 -13.69 -12.71
N ASP A 323 8.21 -13.27 -13.98
CA ASP A 323 8.45 -11.88 -14.34
C ASP A 323 7.29 -10.98 -13.89
N PHE A 324 7.63 -9.94 -13.16
CA PHE A 324 6.72 -8.91 -12.70
C PHE A 324 7.09 -7.57 -13.33
N VAL A 325 6.17 -7.02 -14.10
CA VAL A 325 6.31 -5.75 -14.81
C VAL A 325 5.27 -4.76 -14.28
N ILE A 326 5.62 -3.50 -14.16
CA ILE A 326 4.72 -2.44 -13.71
C ILE A 326 4.68 -1.35 -14.79
N ALA A 327 3.49 -0.87 -15.13
CA ALA A 327 3.36 0.22 -16.10
C ALA A 327 2.23 1.17 -15.74
N GLY A 328 2.41 2.45 -16.03
CA GLY A 328 1.38 3.47 -15.89
C GLY A 328 1.77 4.80 -16.51
N TYR A 329 0.75 5.54 -16.92
CA TYR A 329 0.85 6.84 -17.56
C TYR A 329 0.10 7.91 -16.75
N SER A 330 0.60 9.13 -16.69
CA SER A 330 -0.04 10.24 -15.97
C SER A 330 -0.19 9.92 -14.46
N GLU A 331 -1.39 9.95 -13.87
CA GLU A 331 -1.65 9.43 -12.52
C GLU A 331 -1.12 8.00 -12.35
N GLY A 332 -1.25 7.15 -13.38
CA GLY A 332 -0.70 5.80 -13.38
C GLY A 332 0.83 5.77 -13.36
N GLY A 333 1.49 6.76 -13.98
CA GLY A 333 2.94 6.93 -13.90
C GLY A 333 3.38 7.26 -12.48
N GLN A 334 2.69 8.19 -11.81
CA GLN A 334 2.90 8.48 -10.39
C GLN A 334 2.65 7.23 -9.54
N THR A 335 1.54 6.54 -9.78
CA THR A 335 1.19 5.31 -9.05
C THR A 335 2.25 4.22 -9.23
N THR A 336 2.83 4.07 -10.44
CA THR A 336 3.93 3.13 -10.71
C THR A 336 5.15 3.41 -9.82
N MET A 337 5.53 4.66 -9.67
CA MET A 337 6.61 5.04 -8.75
C MET A 337 6.19 4.87 -7.28
N GLY A 338 4.91 5.09 -6.97
CA GLY A 338 4.32 4.79 -5.66
C GLY A 338 4.41 3.30 -5.29
N VAL A 339 4.14 2.40 -6.25
CA VAL A 339 4.31 0.94 -6.08
C VAL A 339 5.78 0.59 -5.81
N LEU A 340 6.73 1.18 -6.54
CA LEU A 340 8.16 0.95 -6.29
C LEU A 340 8.58 1.40 -4.89
N ARG A 341 8.01 2.51 -4.38
CA ARG A 341 8.23 2.95 -3.01
C ARG A 341 7.67 1.94 -2.00
N GLU A 342 6.42 1.49 -2.17
CA GLU A 342 5.83 0.48 -1.28
C GLU A 342 6.65 -0.82 -1.26
N ILE A 343 7.14 -1.27 -2.43
CA ILE A 343 8.03 -2.43 -2.54
C ILE A 343 9.34 -2.18 -1.79
N ALA A 344 9.96 -1.01 -1.95
CA ALA A 344 11.23 -0.71 -1.30
C ALA A 344 11.10 -0.60 0.23
N GLU A 345 9.99 -0.05 0.71
CA GLU A 345 9.77 0.18 2.13
C GLU A 345 9.24 -1.05 2.87
N ARG A 346 8.41 -1.89 2.22
CA ARG A 346 7.62 -2.92 2.90
C ARG A 346 7.76 -4.34 2.35
N HIS A 347 8.13 -4.48 1.07
CA HIS A 347 8.21 -5.76 0.37
C HIS A 347 9.54 -5.94 -0.36
N PRO A 348 10.69 -5.86 0.37
CA PRO A 348 12.02 -5.93 -0.23
C PRO A 348 12.30 -7.23 -0.98
N GLU A 349 11.53 -8.29 -0.76
CA GLU A 349 11.62 -9.60 -1.41
C GLU A 349 10.99 -9.60 -2.82
N ILE A 350 10.09 -8.66 -3.15
CA ILE A 350 9.47 -8.59 -4.48
C ILE A 350 10.50 -8.11 -5.50
N LYS A 351 10.72 -8.93 -6.52
CA LYS A 351 11.58 -8.57 -7.65
C LYS A 351 10.74 -7.98 -8.78
N VAL A 352 11.08 -6.77 -9.19
CA VAL A 352 10.47 -6.09 -10.34
C VAL A 352 11.39 -6.27 -11.54
N LYS A 353 10.87 -6.86 -12.62
CA LYS A 353 11.63 -7.03 -13.86
C LYS A 353 11.91 -5.68 -14.53
N ARG A 354 10.87 -4.86 -14.65
CA ARG A 354 10.96 -3.49 -15.17
C ARG A 354 9.72 -2.68 -14.79
N ALA A 355 9.91 -1.40 -14.56
CA ALA A 355 8.85 -0.42 -14.34
C ALA A 355 8.85 0.62 -15.46
N PHE A 356 7.66 0.95 -15.98
CA PHE A 356 7.43 1.93 -17.03
C PHE A 356 6.58 3.06 -16.45
N ALA A 357 7.15 4.25 -16.32
CA ALA A 357 6.50 5.41 -15.76
C ALA A 357 6.50 6.57 -16.76
N GLY A 358 5.32 6.92 -17.27
CA GLY A 358 5.14 7.96 -18.30
C GLY A 358 4.41 9.17 -17.76
N ASP A 359 4.89 10.38 -18.09
CA ASP A 359 4.30 11.71 -17.86
C ASP A 359 3.60 11.87 -16.49
N GLY A 360 4.20 11.27 -15.45
CA GLY A 360 3.60 11.27 -14.11
C GLY A 360 3.95 12.52 -13.30
N PRO A 361 3.03 12.98 -12.43
CA PRO A 361 3.28 14.07 -11.49
C PRO A 361 4.09 13.59 -10.27
N TYR A 362 5.36 13.23 -10.47
CA TYR A 362 6.24 12.62 -9.45
C TYR A 362 6.66 13.62 -8.36
N ASP A 363 7.00 14.84 -8.77
CA ASP A 363 7.16 15.99 -7.87
C ASP A 363 5.88 16.80 -7.88
N ILE A 364 4.93 16.35 -7.10
CA ILE A 364 3.59 16.94 -7.08
C ILE A 364 3.60 18.43 -6.71
N ASN A 365 4.68 18.96 -6.09
CA ASN A 365 4.84 20.40 -5.84
C ASN A 365 4.86 21.20 -7.14
N SER A 366 5.46 20.66 -8.20
CA SER A 366 5.49 21.33 -9.50
C SER A 366 4.10 21.49 -10.10
N MET A 367 3.17 20.59 -9.80
CA MET A 367 1.75 20.72 -10.18
C MET A 367 1.12 21.91 -9.47
N TYR A 368 1.37 22.10 -8.16
CA TYR A 368 0.88 23.26 -7.43
C TYR A 368 1.46 24.57 -7.98
N ASP A 369 2.76 24.58 -8.28
CA ASP A 369 3.41 25.73 -8.88
C ASP A 369 2.82 26.07 -10.28
N ALA A 370 2.46 25.06 -11.07
CA ALA A 370 1.76 25.25 -12.34
C ALA A 370 0.37 25.88 -12.15
N ILE A 371 -0.41 25.40 -11.17
CA ILE A 371 -1.73 25.97 -10.81
C ILE A 371 -1.61 27.45 -10.49
N THR A 372 -0.57 27.86 -9.78
CA THR A 372 -0.40 29.28 -9.36
C THR A 372 0.13 30.19 -10.47
N LYS A 373 0.66 29.62 -11.57
CA LYS A 373 1.32 30.39 -12.64
C LYS A 373 0.42 30.75 -13.81
N GLY A 374 -0.72 30.08 -13.99
CA GLY A 374 -1.54 30.44 -15.15
C GLY A 374 -2.59 29.44 -15.59
N ASP A 375 -2.73 29.26 -16.88
CA ASP A 375 -3.77 28.47 -17.49
C ASP A 375 -3.47 26.97 -17.43
N THR A 376 -4.49 26.14 -17.53
CA THR A 376 -4.42 24.69 -17.58
C THR A 376 -5.26 24.15 -18.74
N GLU A 377 -4.77 23.13 -19.43
CA GLU A 377 -5.56 22.45 -20.47
C GLU A 377 -6.59 21.47 -19.89
N MET A 378 -6.42 21.06 -18.62
CA MET A 378 -7.35 20.18 -17.92
C MET A 378 -7.80 20.79 -16.58
N PRO A 379 -8.78 21.73 -16.58
CA PRO A 379 -9.24 22.40 -15.37
C PRO A 379 -9.83 21.45 -14.32
N SER A 380 -10.44 20.33 -14.73
CA SER A 380 -10.95 19.32 -13.81
C SER A 380 -9.83 18.69 -12.94
N THR A 381 -8.61 18.54 -13.48
CA THR A 381 -7.48 18.00 -12.71
C THR A 381 -7.09 18.94 -11.58
N VAL A 382 -7.08 20.25 -11.82
CA VAL A 382 -6.78 21.26 -10.78
C VAL A 382 -7.79 21.16 -9.64
N CYS A 383 -9.09 21.14 -9.98
CA CYS A 383 -10.15 21.10 -8.98
C CYS A 383 -10.11 19.81 -8.15
N ASN A 384 -9.94 18.66 -8.82
CA ASN A 384 -9.90 17.36 -8.15
C ASN A 384 -8.64 17.19 -7.28
N LEU A 385 -7.49 17.68 -7.76
CA LEU A 385 -6.24 17.63 -7.03
C LEU A 385 -6.32 18.41 -5.70
N LEU A 386 -6.79 19.65 -5.74
CA LEU A 386 -6.96 20.46 -4.53
C LEU A 386 -7.95 19.80 -3.56
N TYR A 387 -9.08 19.31 -4.07
CA TYR A 387 -10.04 18.60 -3.23
C TYR A 387 -9.43 17.35 -2.57
N ALA A 388 -8.76 16.48 -3.33
CA ALA A 388 -8.15 15.27 -2.82
C ALA A 388 -7.11 15.55 -1.72
N TYR A 389 -6.23 16.53 -1.94
CA TYR A 389 -5.23 16.91 -0.93
C TYR A 389 -5.85 17.53 0.32
N ASN A 390 -6.87 18.41 0.17
CA ASN A 390 -7.59 18.93 1.33
C ASN A 390 -8.22 17.80 2.15
N HIS A 391 -8.86 16.83 1.48
CA HIS A 391 -9.57 15.74 2.11
C HIS A 391 -8.62 14.72 2.78
N PHE A 392 -7.69 14.15 2.02
CA PHE A 392 -6.86 13.04 2.49
C PHE A 392 -5.71 13.47 3.41
N PHE A 393 -5.23 14.70 3.31
CA PHE A 393 -4.29 15.29 4.26
C PHE A 393 -4.97 16.03 5.42
N ARG A 394 -6.33 16.00 5.47
CA ARG A 394 -7.14 16.59 6.55
C ARG A 394 -6.79 18.05 6.80
N LEU A 395 -6.64 18.85 5.73
CA LEU A 395 -6.29 20.27 5.85
C LEU A 395 -7.43 21.08 6.50
N GLY A 396 -8.69 20.62 6.34
CA GLY A 396 -9.85 21.15 7.04
C GLY A 396 -10.41 22.45 6.48
N TYR A 397 -10.11 22.77 5.22
CA TYR A 397 -10.68 23.94 4.53
C TYR A 397 -12.04 23.62 3.94
N ASP A 398 -12.96 24.61 3.99
CA ASP A 398 -14.17 24.56 3.18
C ASP A 398 -13.83 24.66 1.69
N ILE A 399 -14.64 24.05 0.83
CA ILE A 399 -14.37 24.03 -0.61
C ILE A 399 -14.29 25.44 -1.21
N HIS A 400 -15.07 26.40 -0.69
CA HIS A 400 -15.06 27.80 -1.12
C HIS A 400 -13.81 28.57 -0.65
N ASP A 401 -13.02 28.01 0.26
CA ASP A 401 -11.74 28.60 0.65
C ASP A 401 -10.69 28.46 -0.46
N TYR A 402 -10.82 27.45 -1.33
CA TYR A 402 -9.82 27.15 -2.37
C TYR A 402 -10.37 27.09 -3.79
N LEU A 403 -11.67 26.78 -4.03
CA LEU A 403 -12.32 26.82 -5.35
C LEU A 403 -13.38 27.93 -5.39
N LYS A 404 -13.57 28.49 -6.58
CA LYS A 404 -14.60 29.49 -6.87
C LYS A 404 -15.86 28.84 -7.43
N ASP A 405 -17.00 29.53 -7.32
CA ASP A 405 -18.20 29.18 -8.07
C ASP A 405 -17.97 29.37 -9.58
N PRO A 406 -18.58 28.55 -10.43
CA PRO A 406 -19.60 27.52 -10.10
C PRO A 406 -19.05 26.17 -9.64
N VAL A 407 -17.73 25.94 -9.68
CA VAL A 407 -17.13 24.65 -9.34
C VAL A 407 -17.37 24.28 -7.87
N ALA A 408 -17.05 25.19 -6.95
CA ALA A 408 -17.22 24.93 -5.52
C ALA A 408 -18.67 24.56 -5.17
N LYS A 409 -19.64 25.31 -5.71
CA LYS A 409 -21.07 25.08 -5.46
C LYS A 409 -21.57 23.73 -6.00
N ASN A 410 -21.04 23.25 -7.13
CA ASN A 410 -21.54 22.06 -7.80
C ASN A 410 -20.58 20.87 -7.69
N PHE A 411 -19.59 20.93 -6.82
CA PHE A 411 -18.50 19.94 -6.76
C PHE A 411 -19.03 18.52 -6.54
N ASP A 412 -19.98 18.34 -5.63
CA ASP A 412 -20.57 17.05 -5.33
C ASP A 412 -21.26 16.44 -6.56
N GLU A 413 -22.04 17.24 -7.27
CA GLU A 413 -22.73 16.81 -8.48
C GLU A 413 -21.77 16.57 -9.64
N TRP A 414 -20.77 17.42 -9.81
CA TRP A 414 -19.87 17.34 -10.95
C TRP A 414 -18.78 16.29 -10.79
N PHE A 415 -18.20 16.15 -9.59
CA PHE A 415 -17.05 15.29 -9.31
C PHE A 415 -17.41 14.08 -8.43
N LEU A 416 -18.02 14.27 -7.26
CA LEU A 416 -18.25 13.19 -6.33
C LEU A 416 -19.34 12.22 -6.77
N SER A 417 -20.27 12.65 -7.62
CA SER A 417 -21.25 11.76 -8.25
C SER A 417 -20.61 10.74 -9.20
N LYS A 418 -19.43 11.07 -9.76
CA LYS A 418 -18.68 10.26 -10.74
C LYS A 418 -19.49 9.83 -11.96
N GLN A 419 -20.41 10.72 -12.38
CA GLN A 419 -21.20 10.54 -13.59
C GLN A 419 -20.56 11.19 -14.81
N ASN A 420 -19.70 12.20 -14.61
CA ASN A 420 -19.12 13.01 -15.64
C ASN A 420 -17.72 12.52 -16.02
N LYS A 421 -17.48 12.32 -17.31
CA LYS A 421 -16.12 12.12 -17.84
C LYS A 421 -15.39 13.45 -17.96
N ARG A 422 -14.06 13.43 -18.08
CA ARG A 422 -13.21 14.63 -18.20
C ARG A 422 -13.75 15.64 -19.21
N LYS A 423 -14.08 15.22 -20.43
CA LYS A 423 -14.57 16.10 -21.47
C LYS A 423 -15.82 16.87 -21.05
N ALA A 424 -16.78 16.21 -20.42
CA ALA A 424 -17.97 16.89 -19.91
C ALA A 424 -17.63 17.88 -18.80
N LEU A 425 -16.73 17.50 -17.87
CA LEU A 425 -16.27 18.41 -16.84
C LEU A 425 -15.61 19.66 -17.41
N ASP A 426 -14.64 19.51 -18.30
CA ASP A 426 -13.80 20.60 -18.77
C ASP A 426 -14.53 21.50 -19.79
N GLU A 427 -15.25 20.90 -20.78
CA GLU A 427 -15.80 21.64 -21.91
C GLU A 427 -17.26 22.07 -21.71
N GLU A 428 -18.06 21.30 -20.95
CA GLU A 428 -19.51 21.55 -20.82
C GLU A 428 -19.88 22.20 -19.48
N LEU A 429 -19.15 21.88 -18.39
CA LEU A 429 -19.47 22.32 -17.04
C LEU A 429 -18.54 23.46 -16.57
N ILE A 430 -17.23 23.26 -16.56
CA ILE A 430 -16.25 24.23 -16.08
C ILE A 430 -16.03 25.37 -17.08
N LYS A 431 -15.77 25.07 -18.35
CA LYS A 431 -15.68 26.00 -19.50
C LYS A 431 -14.59 27.07 -19.45
N THR A 432 -13.66 27.00 -18.51
CA THR A 432 -12.52 27.92 -18.43
C THR A 432 -11.23 27.14 -18.24
N LYS A 433 -10.15 27.61 -18.83
CA LYS A 433 -8.79 27.10 -18.66
C LYS A 433 -7.95 27.96 -17.72
N LYS A 434 -8.51 29.08 -17.24
CA LYS A 434 -7.80 30.01 -16.36
C LYS A 434 -7.89 29.55 -14.91
N THR A 435 -6.76 29.27 -14.30
CA THR A 435 -6.71 28.91 -12.88
C THR A 435 -7.25 30.02 -11.99
N SER A 436 -7.12 31.29 -12.42
CA SER A 436 -7.70 32.45 -11.71
C SER A 436 -9.23 32.46 -11.69
N ASP A 437 -9.90 31.77 -12.63
CA ASP A 437 -11.37 31.64 -12.62
C ASP A 437 -11.81 30.46 -11.74
N LEU A 438 -10.93 29.49 -11.50
CA LEU A 438 -11.18 28.27 -10.74
C LEU A 438 -10.83 28.40 -9.26
N CYS A 439 -9.67 29.01 -8.98
CA CYS A 439 -9.06 29.04 -7.66
C CYS A 439 -9.28 30.41 -6.99
N THR A 440 -9.36 30.39 -5.66
CA THR A 440 -9.40 31.62 -4.87
C THR A 440 -8.02 32.30 -4.85
N GLU A 441 -7.98 33.57 -4.46
CA GLU A 441 -6.73 34.30 -4.24
C GLU A 441 -5.84 33.60 -3.17
N ALA A 442 -6.46 32.92 -2.20
CA ALA A 442 -5.73 32.19 -1.16
C ALA A 442 -4.91 31.01 -1.72
N VAL A 443 -5.35 30.38 -2.83
CA VAL A 443 -4.56 29.35 -3.54
C VAL A 443 -3.48 30.00 -4.38
N LEU A 444 -3.80 31.08 -5.10
CA LEU A 444 -2.90 31.71 -6.06
C LEU A 444 -1.78 32.53 -5.40
N ASP A 445 -2.04 33.09 -4.22
CA ASP A 445 -1.01 33.74 -3.39
C ASP A 445 -0.19 32.67 -2.66
N THR A 446 1.01 32.39 -3.18
CA THR A 446 1.92 31.38 -2.61
C THR A 446 2.41 31.70 -1.19
N SER A 447 2.19 32.91 -0.70
CA SER A 447 2.50 33.35 0.67
C SER A 447 1.33 33.20 1.65
N SER A 448 0.14 32.88 1.15
CA SER A 448 -1.03 32.69 2.00
C SER A 448 -0.89 31.47 2.93
N PRO A 449 -1.48 31.51 4.15
CA PRO A 449 -1.47 30.34 5.04
C PRO A 449 -2.08 29.09 4.40
N LEU A 450 -3.11 29.24 3.56
CA LEU A 450 -3.73 28.14 2.84
C LEU A 450 -2.76 27.51 1.84
N SER A 451 -2.13 28.33 0.98
CA SER A 451 -1.16 27.85 -0.02
C SER A 451 0.04 27.16 0.65
N ILE A 452 0.55 27.69 1.77
CA ILE A 452 1.64 27.08 2.54
C ILE A 452 1.24 25.68 3.04
N ARG A 453 0.01 25.50 3.54
CA ARG A 453 -0.47 24.19 4.02
C ARG A 453 -0.69 23.20 2.89
N PHE A 454 -1.23 23.62 1.75
CA PHE A 454 -1.31 22.77 0.56
C PHE A 454 0.08 22.34 0.09
N LYS A 455 1.03 23.25 -0.03
CA LYS A 455 2.43 22.92 -0.40
C LYS A 455 3.07 21.93 0.56
N ALA A 456 2.81 22.05 1.86
CA ALA A 456 3.30 21.08 2.84
C ALA A 456 2.72 19.68 2.60
N ALA A 457 1.42 19.57 2.30
CA ALA A 457 0.78 18.30 1.98
C ALA A 457 1.32 17.69 0.67
N PHE A 458 1.47 18.51 -0.37
CA PHE A 458 2.08 18.08 -1.63
C PHE A 458 3.53 17.59 -1.40
N SER A 459 4.33 18.32 -0.62
CA SER A 459 5.71 17.92 -0.32
C SER A 459 5.79 16.60 0.44
N GLN A 460 4.82 16.33 1.31
CA GLN A 460 4.74 15.08 2.07
C GLN A 460 4.46 13.87 1.18
N ASP A 461 3.76 14.05 0.06
CA ASP A 461 3.42 12.97 -0.88
C ASP A 461 4.37 12.87 -2.09
N ALA A 462 5.32 13.79 -2.23
CA ALA A 462 6.27 13.80 -3.34
C ALA A 462 7.10 12.50 -3.39
N LEU A 463 7.26 11.94 -4.59
CA LEU A 463 8.01 10.72 -4.84
C LEU A 463 9.50 10.95 -5.11
N THR A 464 9.92 12.21 -5.18
CA THR A 464 11.31 12.61 -5.42
C THR A 464 12.11 12.80 -4.14
N SER A 465 11.54 12.40 -2.99
CA SER A 465 12.18 12.46 -1.67
C SER A 465 11.49 11.54 -0.66
N GLY A 466 12.08 11.38 0.52
CA GLY A 466 11.44 10.71 1.66
C GLY A 466 11.45 9.18 1.63
N TRP A 467 12.10 8.55 0.65
CA TRP A 467 12.30 7.10 0.56
C TRP A 467 13.59 6.76 -0.17
N THR A 468 14.03 5.50 -0.10
CA THR A 468 15.25 5.03 -0.77
C THR A 468 14.89 3.95 -1.78
N PRO A 469 15.02 4.22 -3.10
CA PRO A 469 14.81 3.22 -4.13
C PRO A 469 15.82 2.07 -4.01
N ARG A 470 15.41 0.86 -4.34
CA ARG A 470 16.30 -0.30 -4.39
C ARG A 470 17.17 -0.27 -5.65
N SER A 471 18.45 -0.60 -5.49
CA SER A 471 19.44 -0.58 -6.58
C SER A 471 19.19 -1.61 -7.70
N ASP A 472 18.30 -2.59 -7.47
CA ASP A 472 17.91 -3.60 -8.45
C ASP A 472 16.70 -3.19 -9.31
N PHE A 473 16.11 -2.01 -9.09
CA PHE A 473 15.06 -1.50 -9.95
C PHE A 473 15.60 -1.11 -11.33
N ASP A 474 14.83 -1.44 -12.38
CA ASP A 474 15.04 -1.04 -13.78
C ASP A 474 13.83 -0.20 -14.21
N VAL A 475 14.03 1.08 -14.47
CA VAL A 475 12.95 2.04 -14.72
C VAL A 475 13.08 2.63 -16.12
N MET A 476 12.02 2.54 -16.92
CA MET A 476 11.85 3.40 -18.09
C MET A 476 11.06 4.64 -17.68
N LEU A 477 11.68 5.81 -17.81
CA LEU A 477 11.05 7.09 -17.53
C LEU A 477 10.78 7.80 -18.86
N PHE A 478 9.53 8.18 -19.11
CA PHE A 478 9.09 8.82 -20.35
C PHE A 478 8.43 10.17 -20.07
N HIS A 479 8.68 11.18 -20.91
CA HIS A 479 7.97 12.46 -20.87
C HIS A 479 8.00 13.19 -22.21
N ASP A 480 6.83 13.73 -22.61
CA ASP A 480 6.72 14.65 -23.73
C ASP A 480 7.02 16.09 -23.28
N THR A 481 8.03 16.71 -23.86
CA THR A 481 8.40 18.11 -23.52
C THR A 481 7.32 19.14 -23.91
N ARG A 482 6.32 18.73 -24.68
CA ARG A 482 5.14 19.53 -25.03
C ARG A 482 3.92 19.17 -24.21
N ASP A 483 4.08 18.35 -23.17
CA ASP A 483 2.99 18.03 -22.26
C ASP A 483 2.41 19.32 -21.66
N ASP A 484 1.11 19.52 -21.88
CA ASP A 484 0.37 20.72 -21.52
C ASP A 484 -0.47 20.53 -20.24
N VAL A 485 -0.26 19.39 -19.54
CA VAL A 485 -0.95 19.04 -18.29
C VAL A 485 0.03 18.78 -17.16
N VAL A 486 1.03 17.93 -17.40
CA VAL A 486 2.07 17.61 -16.40
C VAL A 486 3.39 18.29 -16.80
N PRO A 487 3.87 19.28 -16.02
CA PRO A 487 5.11 19.98 -16.34
C PRO A 487 6.32 19.03 -16.42
N VAL A 488 7.18 19.22 -17.43
CA VAL A 488 8.39 18.41 -17.68
C VAL A 488 9.38 18.42 -16.50
N GLU A 489 9.27 19.39 -15.61
CA GLU A 489 10.02 19.48 -14.36
C GLU A 489 9.81 18.22 -13.48
N ASN A 490 8.65 17.56 -13.57
CA ASN A 490 8.38 16.27 -12.92
C ASN A 490 9.35 15.19 -13.38
N PHE A 491 9.58 15.10 -14.69
CA PHE A 491 10.55 14.18 -15.27
C PHE A 491 11.96 14.46 -14.76
N TYR A 492 12.41 15.72 -14.85
CA TYR A 492 13.77 16.07 -14.43
C TYR A 492 14.00 15.86 -12.94
N ALA A 493 13.00 16.14 -12.09
CA ALA A 493 13.08 15.89 -10.66
C ALA A 493 13.20 14.38 -10.37
N MET A 494 12.37 13.54 -10.99
CA MET A 494 12.42 12.09 -10.83
C MET A 494 13.70 11.48 -11.40
N SER A 495 14.13 11.90 -12.60
CA SER A 495 15.40 11.48 -13.21
C SER A 495 16.58 11.77 -12.27
N LYS A 496 16.64 12.99 -11.73
CA LYS A 496 17.67 13.39 -10.76
C LYS A 496 17.64 12.52 -9.51
N PHE A 497 16.45 12.24 -8.97
CA PHE A 497 16.27 11.41 -7.79
C PHE A 497 16.74 9.96 -8.03
N LEU A 498 16.34 9.34 -9.13
CA LEU A 498 16.73 7.98 -9.49
C LEU A 498 18.26 7.87 -9.71
N LYS A 499 18.85 8.81 -10.44
CA LYS A 499 20.31 8.87 -10.67
C LYS A 499 21.10 9.05 -9.38
N ALA A 500 20.62 9.91 -8.47
CA ALA A 500 21.25 10.13 -7.17
C ALA A 500 21.26 8.86 -6.30
N ASN A 501 20.31 7.94 -6.53
CA ASN A 501 20.23 6.65 -5.86
C ASN A 501 20.82 5.48 -6.69
N ASN A 502 21.52 5.76 -7.79
CA ASN A 502 22.15 4.78 -8.68
C ASN A 502 21.16 3.76 -9.28
N ILE A 503 19.92 4.18 -9.57
CA ILE A 503 18.91 3.33 -10.19
C ILE A 503 19.16 3.26 -11.69
N LYS A 504 19.09 2.03 -12.25
CA LYS A 504 19.13 1.82 -13.69
C LYS A 504 17.90 2.47 -14.32
N THR A 505 18.12 3.55 -15.10
CA THR A 505 17.05 4.33 -15.70
C THR A 505 17.30 4.51 -17.19
N GLU A 506 16.32 4.13 -18.01
CA GLU A 506 16.26 4.46 -19.42
C GLU A 506 15.32 5.66 -19.60
N GLU A 507 15.79 6.71 -20.23
CA GLU A 507 15.09 7.99 -20.30
C GLU A 507 14.65 8.31 -21.72
N PHE A 508 13.37 8.59 -21.89
CA PHE A 508 12.76 9.11 -23.11
C PHE A 508 12.12 10.46 -22.81
N VAL A 509 12.82 11.52 -23.16
CA VAL A 509 12.34 12.90 -23.03
C VAL A 509 12.51 13.59 -24.38
N GLY A 510 11.42 14.15 -24.93
CA GLY A 510 11.42 14.74 -26.25
C GLY A 510 10.03 15.19 -26.69
N GLU A 511 9.89 15.59 -27.94
CA GLU A 511 8.62 16.02 -28.53
C GLU A 511 7.95 14.83 -29.23
N TYR A 512 6.92 14.26 -28.64
CA TYR A 512 6.23 13.06 -29.15
C TYR A 512 4.82 13.35 -29.65
N SER A 513 4.16 14.41 -29.16
CA SER A 513 2.86 14.84 -29.62
C SER A 513 2.95 15.64 -30.92
N ALA A 514 2.02 15.42 -31.86
CA ALA A 514 1.97 16.17 -33.10
C ALA A 514 1.18 17.49 -32.93
N GLU A 515 1.58 18.56 -33.66
CA GLU A 515 0.86 19.86 -33.62
C GLU A 515 -0.63 19.77 -34.04
N ALA A 516 -1.01 18.72 -34.78
CA ALA A 516 -2.38 18.51 -35.27
C ALA A 516 -3.41 18.20 -34.18
N THR A 517 -3.01 18.00 -32.93
CA THR A 517 -3.89 17.60 -31.83
C THR A 517 -4.80 18.71 -31.33
N LYS A 518 -4.42 19.99 -31.49
CA LYS A 518 -5.20 21.14 -31.03
C LYS A 518 -6.55 21.31 -31.76
N GLU A 519 -6.68 20.78 -32.97
CA GLU A 519 -7.93 20.87 -33.75
C GLU A 519 -8.99 19.83 -33.32
N VAL A 520 -8.63 18.81 -32.52
CA VAL A 520 -9.49 17.67 -32.19
C VAL A 520 -9.94 17.66 -30.73
N GLY A 521 -9.55 18.65 -29.91
CA GLY A 521 -9.90 18.73 -28.48
C GLY A 521 -9.21 17.69 -27.61
N ILE A 522 -8.05 17.18 -28.06
CA ILE A 522 -7.19 16.25 -27.35
C ILE A 522 -5.92 17.00 -26.93
N THR A 523 -5.46 16.82 -25.70
CA THR A 523 -4.24 17.46 -25.19
C THR A 523 -2.98 16.79 -25.72
N ASN A 524 -1.85 17.50 -25.70
CA ASN A 524 -0.55 16.88 -26.00
C ASN A 524 -0.24 15.74 -25.05
N HIS A 525 -0.62 15.89 -23.78
CA HIS A 525 -0.54 14.86 -22.75
C HIS A 525 -1.26 13.57 -23.15
N GLU A 526 -2.48 13.65 -23.69
CA GLU A 526 -3.22 12.46 -24.11
C GLU A 526 -2.62 11.79 -25.35
N VAL A 527 -2.04 12.57 -26.28
CA VAL A 527 -1.43 12.02 -27.50
C VAL A 527 -0.14 11.31 -27.23
N SER A 528 0.70 11.86 -26.37
CA SER A 528 2.00 11.25 -26.04
C SER A 528 1.84 9.90 -25.33
N ALA A 529 0.70 9.64 -24.67
CA ALA A 529 0.38 8.34 -24.09
C ALA A 529 0.48 7.19 -25.13
N LEU A 530 0.07 7.42 -26.38
CA LEU A 530 0.20 6.40 -27.42
C LEU A 530 1.67 5.99 -27.65
N THR A 531 2.56 6.96 -27.73
CA THR A 531 4.00 6.68 -27.90
C THR A 531 4.56 5.92 -26.71
N PHE A 532 4.18 6.31 -25.49
CA PHE A 532 4.57 5.59 -24.28
C PHE A 532 4.13 4.12 -24.31
N PHE A 533 2.87 3.83 -24.63
CA PHE A 533 2.37 2.46 -24.67
C PHE A 533 2.99 1.64 -25.80
N LEU A 534 3.27 2.23 -26.96
CA LEU A 534 3.98 1.54 -28.04
C LEU A 534 5.39 1.13 -27.61
N ARG A 535 6.10 1.94 -26.84
CA ARG A 535 7.40 1.55 -26.30
C ARG A 535 7.36 0.38 -25.34
N ILE A 536 6.29 0.25 -24.55
CA ILE A 536 6.09 -0.90 -23.67
C ILE A 536 5.88 -2.16 -24.51
N ILE A 537 5.01 -2.09 -25.52
CA ILE A 537 4.73 -3.23 -26.42
C ILE A 537 5.99 -3.63 -27.19
N GLU A 538 6.77 -2.68 -27.70
CA GLU A 538 8.05 -2.91 -28.37
C GLU A 538 9.00 -3.68 -27.44
N TRP A 539 9.21 -3.16 -26.22
CA TRP A 539 10.07 -3.84 -25.24
C TRP A 539 9.57 -5.24 -24.91
N MET A 540 8.27 -5.43 -24.70
CA MET A 540 7.70 -6.75 -24.44
C MET A 540 7.96 -7.72 -25.62
N SER A 541 7.75 -7.26 -26.86
CA SER A 541 7.98 -8.07 -28.07
C SER A 541 9.45 -8.44 -28.30
N GLU A 542 10.40 -7.64 -27.80
CA GLU A 542 11.83 -7.91 -27.91
C GLU A 542 12.34 -8.87 -26.82
N ASN A 543 11.65 -8.97 -25.68
CA ASN A 543 12.12 -9.71 -24.51
C ASN A 543 11.36 -11.02 -24.25
N TYR A 544 10.28 -11.24 -24.97
CA TYR A 544 9.39 -12.41 -24.83
C TYR A 544 9.01 -13.02 -26.18
#